data_3bd609f5991e1bd1a24b46e0d3ae455a
#
_entry.id   3bd609f5991e1bd1a24b46e0d3ae455a
#
_cell.length_a   1.000
_cell.length_b   1.000
_cell.length_c   1.000
_cell.angle_alpha   90.00
_cell.angle_beta   90.00
_cell.angle_gamma   90.00
#
_symmetry.space_group_name_H-M   'P 1'
#
loop_
_entity.id
_entity.type
_entity.pdbx_description
1 polymer ?
#
loop_
_entity_poly.entity_id
_entity_poly.type
_entity_poly.pdbx_seq_one_letter_code
_entity_poly.pdbx_strand_id
1 'polypeptide(L)'
;MSYENMFPFNGRAIQALKISEAGFNVFVFFDAQLYANELADAVERGEKINNTNAVKLDSEMKRRAKGTPRLTNEELQALQPQDLMEIHSEIPEMGTVTIRTNRTDLDCMQVYRVYKQRQTIEQFFRTYGASLDFEASYMRTQATQEAWLFLNHLSSMMGMNCITDIAAMNEDKNISLEDLKQTLGKIMATRVQGEWLVAPVKRSVAKLLDKFDFNPSPELIEKLLAEGMPH
;
A
#
# COMPACT_ATOMS: atom_id res chain seq x y z
N MET A 1 29.50 -4.26 -9.10
CA MET A 1 29.12 -3.02 -9.83
C MET A 1 29.57 -1.83 -9.00
N SER A 2 30.16 -0.82 -9.63
CA SER A 2 30.51 0.43 -8.95
C SER A 2 29.42 1.45 -9.25
N TYR A 3 28.74 1.94 -8.22
CA TYR A 3 27.75 3.00 -8.39
C TYR A 3 28.46 4.34 -8.52
N GLU A 4 28.05 5.15 -9.49
CA GLU A 4 28.69 6.43 -9.82
C GLU A 4 28.00 7.64 -9.20
N ASN A 5 26.73 7.47 -8.83
CA ASN A 5 25.90 8.53 -8.26
C ASN A 5 25.24 8.08 -6.96
N MET A 6 25.03 9.04 -6.06
CA MET A 6 24.27 8.85 -4.82
C MET A 6 23.44 10.09 -4.56
N PHE A 7 22.17 9.91 -4.17
CA PHE A 7 21.28 11.01 -3.82
C PHE A 7 20.32 10.63 -2.67
N PRO A 8 19.86 11.62 -1.89
CA PRO A 8 18.90 11.39 -0.83
C PRO A 8 17.47 11.26 -1.38
N PHE A 9 16.70 10.31 -0.85
CA PHE A 9 15.29 10.17 -1.13
C PHE A 9 14.54 9.67 0.12
N ASN A 10 13.61 10.49 0.66
CA ASN A 10 12.84 10.18 1.87
C ASN A 10 13.71 9.68 3.04
N GLY A 11 14.80 10.40 3.34
CA GLY A 11 15.72 10.06 4.43
C GLY A 11 16.66 8.88 4.17
N ARG A 12 16.64 8.30 2.95
CA ARG A 12 17.48 7.18 2.54
C ARG A 12 18.51 7.62 1.50
N ALA A 13 19.68 6.98 1.49
CA ALA A 13 20.69 7.18 0.45
C ALA A 13 20.46 6.14 -0.66
N ILE A 14 20.16 6.62 -1.86
CA ILE A 14 19.98 5.77 -3.04
C ILE A 14 21.24 5.85 -3.88
N GLN A 15 21.85 4.70 -4.14
CA GLN A 15 22.99 4.60 -5.07
C GLN A 15 22.45 4.33 -6.48
N ALA A 16 23.09 4.90 -7.51
CA ALA A 16 22.64 4.78 -8.88
C ALA A 16 23.81 4.57 -9.85
N LEU A 17 23.58 3.72 -10.83
CA LEU A 17 24.43 3.55 -12.01
C LEU A 17 23.59 3.88 -13.24
N LYS A 18 24.13 4.69 -14.17
CA LYS A 18 23.51 4.99 -15.46
C LYS A 18 24.32 4.32 -16.56
N ILE A 19 23.64 3.57 -17.39
CA ILE A 19 24.19 2.95 -18.61
C ILE A 19 23.45 3.56 -19.79
N SER A 20 24.18 4.22 -20.68
CA SER A 20 23.61 4.82 -21.88
C SER A 20 23.75 3.89 -23.07
N GLU A 21 22.64 3.60 -23.74
CA GLU A 21 22.56 2.80 -24.95
C GLU A 21 21.99 3.63 -26.10
N ALA A 22 22.06 3.13 -27.31
CA ALA A 22 21.53 3.83 -28.50
C ALA A 22 20.00 4.01 -28.37
N GLY A 23 19.56 5.24 -28.09
CA GLY A 23 18.14 5.62 -28.00
C GLY A 23 17.47 5.43 -26.66
N PHE A 24 18.17 4.90 -25.64
CA PHE A 24 17.64 4.78 -24.27
C PHE A 24 18.76 4.72 -23.21
N ASN A 25 18.35 4.98 -21.98
CA ASN A 25 19.19 4.82 -20.81
C ASN A 25 18.65 3.70 -19.91
N VAL A 26 19.55 2.95 -19.30
CA VAL A 26 19.27 2.00 -18.24
C VAL A 26 19.82 2.56 -16.94
N PHE A 27 18.98 2.63 -15.93
CA PHE A 27 19.35 3.07 -14.59
C PHE A 27 19.22 1.89 -13.64
N VAL A 28 20.28 1.61 -12.90
CA VAL A 28 20.29 0.61 -11.82
C VAL A 28 20.38 1.36 -10.49
N PHE A 29 19.39 1.21 -9.63
CA PHE A 29 19.35 1.81 -8.31
C PHE A 29 19.53 0.75 -7.25
N PHE A 30 20.25 1.09 -6.19
CA PHE A 30 20.36 0.27 -4.98
C PHE A 30 19.86 1.06 -3.78
N ASP A 31 18.94 0.46 -3.03
CA ASP A 31 18.37 0.98 -1.78
C ASP A 31 18.67 -0.03 -0.66
N ALA A 32 19.53 0.33 0.26
CA ALA A 32 19.94 -0.53 1.38
C ALA A 32 18.75 -0.92 2.29
N GLN A 33 17.75 -0.04 2.43
CA GLN A 33 16.54 -0.37 3.21
C GLN A 33 15.67 -1.39 2.48
N LEU A 34 15.54 -1.27 1.15
CA LEU A 34 14.85 -2.26 0.33
C LEU A 34 15.55 -3.62 0.44
N TYR A 35 16.89 -3.63 0.32
CA TYR A 35 17.69 -4.84 0.52
C TYR A 35 17.42 -5.51 1.88
N ALA A 36 17.45 -4.74 2.96
CA ALA A 36 17.19 -5.27 4.30
C ALA A 36 15.79 -5.86 4.45
N ASN A 37 14.79 -5.20 3.86
CA ASN A 37 13.41 -5.67 3.89
C ASN A 37 13.24 -6.97 3.08
N GLU A 38 13.76 -7.00 1.84
CA GLU A 38 13.68 -8.18 0.97
C GLU A 38 14.43 -9.38 1.56
N LEU A 39 15.56 -9.14 2.21
CA LEU A 39 16.29 -10.18 2.93
C LEU A 39 15.48 -10.72 4.11
N ALA A 40 14.88 -9.84 4.92
CA ALA A 40 14.03 -10.26 6.02
C ALA A 40 12.82 -11.09 5.54
N ASP A 41 12.16 -10.66 4.46
CA ASP A 41 11.06 -11.39 3.84
C ASP A 41 11.48 -12.74 3.27
N ALA A 42 12.69 -12.84 2.70
CA ALA A 42 13.23 -14.09 2.18
C ALA A 42 13.52 -15.08 3.31
N VAL A 43 14.14 -14.62 4.40
CA VAL A 43 14.41 -15.42 5.60
C VAL A 43 13.09 -15.93 6.20
N GLU A 44 12.10 -15.06 6.41
CA GLU A 44 10.80 -15.45 6.96
C GLU A 44 10.09 -16.50 6.07
N ARG A 45 10.14 -16.33 4.75
CA ARG A 45 9.60 -17.33 3.80
C ARG A 45 10.33 -18.66 3.90
N GLY A 46 11.67 -18.64 3.96
CA GLY A 46 12.49 -19.84 4.11
C GLY A 46 12.17 -20.59 5.40
N GLU A 47 12.05 -19.88 6.52
CA GLU A 47 11.65 -20.46 7.80
C GLU A 47 10.25 -21.09 7.76
N LYS A 48 9.27 -20.44 7.13
CA LYS A 48 7.92 -20.99 6.96
C LYS A 48 7.93 -22.27 6.13
N ILE A 49 8.73 -22.31 5.05
CA ILE A 49 8.91 -23.52 4.22
C ILE A 49 9.54 -24.61 5.03
N ASN A 50 10.65 -24.35 5.73
CA ASN A 50 11.37 -25.31 6.55
C ASN A 50 10.49 -25.89 7.66
N ASN A 51 9.72 -25.06 8.36
CA ASN A 51 8.75 -25.49 9.38
C ASN A 51 7.66 -26.40 8.78
N THR A 52 7.12 -26.01 7.62
CA THR A 52 6.11 -26.82 6.92
C THR A 52 6.68 -28.17 6.47
N ASN A 53 7.90 -28.18 5.95
CA ASN A 53 8.60 -29.38 5.52
C ASN A 53 8.94 -30.30 6.71
N ALA A 54 9.36 -29.75 7.85
CA ALA A 54 9.64 -30.51 9.07
C ALA A 54 8.39 -31.25 9.57
N VAL A 55 7.21 -30.62 9.56
CA VAL A 55 5.94 -31.27 9.93
C VAL A 55 5.57 -32.39 8.97
N LYS A 56 5.76 -32.19 7.65
CA LYS A 56 5.51 -33.22 6.63
C LYS A 56 6.47 -34.40 6.80
N LEU A 57 7.76 -34.11 7.03
CA LEU A 57 8.80 -35.11 7.24
C LEU A 57 8.49 -35.98 8.47
N ASP A 58 8.16 -35.35 9.61
CA ASP A 58 7.80 -36.11 10.84
C ASP A 58 6.57 -37.01 10.62
N SER A 59 5.57 -36.48 9.93
CA SER A 59 4.36 -37.23 9.58
C SER A 59 4.67 -38.44 8.70
N GLU A 60 5.54 -38.27 7.72
CA GLU A 60 5.93 -39.34 6.81
C GLU A 60 6.82 -40.39 7.50
N MET A 61 7.73 -39.98 8.37
CA MET A 61 8.53 -40.89 9.18
C MET A 61 7.66 -41.78 10.08
N LYS A 62 6.63 -41.23 10.70
CA LYS A 62 5.63 -41.99 11.47
C LYS A 62 4.84 -42.97 10.61
N ARG A 63 4.52 -42.64 9.35
CA ARG A 63 3.87 -43.56 8.40
C ARG A 63 4.79 -44.68 7.95
N ARG A 64 6.06 -44.39 7.66
CA ARG A 64 7.06 -45.37 7.29
C ARG A 64 7.28 -46.40 8.43
N ALA A 65 7.32 -45.95 9.67
CA ALA A 65 7.40 -46.82 10.83
C ALA A 65 6.20 -47.79 10.96
N LYS A 66 5.01 -47.38 10.40
CA LYS A 66 3.81 -48.24 10.35
C LYS A 66 3.68 -49.06 9.05
N GLY A 67 4.67 -49.02 8.15
CA GLY A 67 4.63 -49.72 6.87
C GLY A 67 3.68 -49.14 5.81
N THR A 68 3.27 -47.88 5.96
CA THR A 68 2.32 -47.21 5.04
C THR A 68 2.93 -45.93 4.48
N PRO A 69 4.06 -45.94 3.77
CA PRO A 69 4.67 -44.75 3.21
C PRO A 69 3.77 -44.14 2.11
N ARG A 70 3.79 -42.83 2.00
CA ARG A 70 3.09 -42.08 0.94
C ARG A 70 4.04 -41.36 0.00
N LEU A 71 5.21 -40.94 0.50
CA LEU A 71 6.20 -40.22 -0.28
C LEU A 71 7.34 -41.16 -0.73
N THR A 72 7.86 -40.91 -1.91
CA THR A 72 9.07 -41.53 -2.42
C THR A 72 10.30 -41.04 -1.66
N ASN A 73 11.46 -41.70 -1.88
CA ASN A 73 12.69 -41.22 -1.27
C ASN A 73 13.15 -39.87 -1.83
N GLU A 74 12.90 -39.62 -3.11
CA GLU A 74 13.22 -38.35 -3.77
C GLU A 74 12.37 -37.21 -3.19
N GLU A 75 11.06 -37.42 -3.04
CA GLU A 75 10.16 -36.47 -2.41
C GLU A 75 10.52 -36.18 -0.94
N LEU A 76 11.01 -37.19 -0.23
CA LEU A 76 11.49 -37.04 1.14
C LEU A 76 12.78 -36.21 1.21
N GLN A 77 13.65 -36.39 0.23
CA GLN A 77 14.88 -35.60 0.12
C GLN A 77 14.59 -34.13 -0.19
N ALA A 78 13.56 -33.84 -0.99
CA ALA A 78 13.09 -32.48 -1.28
C ALA A 78 12.48 -31.78 -0.07
N LEU A 79 12.12 -32.49 1.00
CA LEU A 79 11.62 -31.91 2.25
C LEU A 79 12.74 -31.55 3.24
N GLN A 80 14.01 -31.77 2.90
CA GLN A 80 15.12 -31.37 3.77
C GLN A 80 15.12 -29.82 3.93
N PRO A 81 15.55 -29.32 5.09
CA PRO A 81 15.63 -27.89 5.33
C PRO A 81 16.56 -27.23 4.31
N GLN A 82 16.10 -26.12 3.74
CA GLN A 82 16.93 -25.29 2.88
C GLN A 82 17.84 -24.40 3.74
N ASP A 83 19.08 -24.24 3.30
CA ASP A 83 19.99 -23.28 3.92
C ASP A 83 19.54 -21.85 3.57
N LEU A 84 19.38 -21.02 4.60
CA LEU A 84 19.01 -19.60 4.42
C LEU A 84 20.06 -18.82 3.62
N MET A 85 21.33 -19.24 3.68
CA MET A 85 22.41 -18.67 2.87
C MET A 85 22.26 -19.02 1.39
N GLU A 86 21.77 -20.21 1.07
CA GLU A 86 21.47 -20.60 -0.33
C GLU A 86 20.32 -19.76 -0.87
N ILE A 87 19.25 -19.57 -0.08
CA ILE A 87 18.11 -18.70 -0.45
C ILE A 87 18.59 -17.27 -0.75
N HIS A 88 19.48 -16.72 0.07
CA HIS A 88 20.07 -15.41 -0.18
C HIS A 88 20.89 -15.36 -1.49
N SER A 89 21.65 -16.41 -1.78
CA SER A 89 22.49 -16.48 -2.99
C SER A 89 21.70 -16.60 -4.28
N GLU A 90 20.46 -17.12 -4.22
CA GLU A 90 19.55 -17.23 -5.36
C GLU A 90 18.93 -15.88 -5.79
N ILE A 91 19.00 -14.84 -4.95
CA ILE A 91 18.43 -13.52 -5.25
C ILE A 91 19.53 -12.44 -5.19
N PRO A 92 20.48 -12.46 -6.14
CA PRO A 92 21.60 -11.50 -6.13
C PRO A 92 21.17 -10.04 -6.37
N GLU A 93 19.92 -9.83 -6.77
CA GLU A 93 19.36 -8.53 -7.17
C GLU A 93 18.62 -7.82 -6.02
N MET A 94 18.63 -8.40 -4.80
CA MET A 94 17.97 -7.78 -3.64
C MET A 94 18.40 -6.33 -3.45
N GLY A 95 17.44 -5.47 -3.14
CA GLY A 95 17.65 -4.04 -2.95
C GLY A 95 17.88 -3.26 -4.23
N THR A 96 17.81 -3.92 -5.41
CA THR A 96 18.04 -3.25 -6.69
C THR A 96 16.74 -3.01 -7.45
N VAL A 97 16.70 -1.88 -8.18
CA VAL A 97 15.63 -1.54 -9.12
C VAL A 97 16.28 -1.12 -10.43
N THR A 98 15.94 -1.81 -11.52
CA THR A 98 16.42 -1.47 -12.86
C THR A 98 15.30 -0.82 -13.67
N ILE A 99 15.57 0.36 -14.22
CA ILE A 99 14.63 1.14 -15.03
C ILE A 99 15.24 1.42 -16.38
N ARG A 100 14.54 1.03 -17.44
CA ARG A 100 14.90 1.38 -18.82
C ARG A 100 13.94 2.45 -19.33
N THR A 101 14.49 3.53 -19.86
CA THR A 101 13.70 4.65 -20.41
C THR A 101 14.29 5.21 -21.67
N ASN A 102 13.44 5.66 -22.59
CA ASN A 102 13.82 6.42 -23.78
C ASN A 102 13.97 7.93 -23.49
N ARG A 103 13.65 8.38 -22.28
CA ARG A 103 13.88 9.75 -21.82
C ARG A 103 15.36 9.91 -21.49
N THR A 104 16.10 10.49 -22.45
CA THR A 104 17.56 10.71 -22.30
C THR A 104 17.89 12.01 -21.57
N ASP A 105 16.89 12.88 -21.41
CA ASP A 105 16.96 14.18 -20.75
C ASP A 105 16.91 14.11 -19.21
N LEU A 106 16.52 12.96 -18.64
CA LEU A 106 16.36 12.80 -17.19
C LEU A 106 17.66 12.34 -16.53
N ASP A 107 17.94 12.89 -15.35
CA ASP A 107 18.99 12.41 -14.46
C ASP A 107 18.52 11.23 -13.58
N CYS A 108 19.47 10.62 -12.84
CA CYS A 108 19.17 9.46 -11.97
C CYS A 108 18.10 9.77 -10.93
N MET A 109 18.16 10.94 -10.27
CA MET A 109 17.21 11.31 -9.23
C MET A 109 15.82 11.55 -9.81
N GLN A 110 15.71 12.20 -10.96
CA GLN A 110 14.45 12.45 -11.65
C GLN A 110 13.77 11.14 -12.07
N VAL A 111 14.52 10.21 -12.67
CA VAL A 111 14.00 8.88 -13.06
C VAL A 111 13.51 8.12 -11.83
N TYR A 112 14.26 8.13 -10.73
CA TYR A 112 13.85 7.45 -9.51
C TYR A 112 12.59 8.07 -8.90
N ARG A 113 12.48 9.41 -8.89
CA ARG A 113 11.27 10.11 -8.41
C ARG A 113 10.04 9.75 -9.24
N VAL A 114 10.14 9.78 -10.57
CA VAL A 114 9.04 9.39 -11.46
C VAL A 114 8.63 7.94 -11.22
N TYR A 115 9.59 7.03 -11.08
CA TYR A 115 9.30 5.64 -10.74
C TYR A 115 8.55 5.50 -9.41
N LYS A 116 8.96 6.25 -8.39
CA LYS A 116 8.30 6.21 -7.07
C LYS A 116 6.88 6.79 -7.07
N GLN A 117 6.51 7.63 -8.04
CA GLN A 117 5.12 8.08 -8.23
C GLN A 117 4.17 6.92 -8.55
N ARG A 118 4.68 5.80 -9.06
CA ARG A 118 3.91 4.56 -9.24
C ARG A 118 3.27 4.09 -7.93
N GLN A 119 3.94 4.26 -6.78
CA GLN A 119 3.38 3.90 -5.47
C GLN A 119 2.10 4.68 -5.15
N THR A 120 2.00 5.94 -5.60
CA THR A 120 0.77 6.74 -5.45
C THR A 120 -0.38 6.14 -6.25
N ILE A 121 -0.10 5.64 -7.46
CA ILE A 121 -1.10 4.97 -8.30
C ILE A 121 -1.54 3.65 -7.66
N GLU A 122 -0.60 2.86 -7.15
CA GLU A 122 -0.90 1.60 -6.45
C GLU A 122 -1.72 1.84 -5.18
N GLN A 123 -1.38 2.89 -4.42
CA GLN A 123 -2.14 3.31 -3.25
C GLN A 123 -3.55 3.78 -3.62
N PHE A 124 -3.68 4.52 -4.73
CA PHE A 124 -4.97 4.91 -5.27
C PHE A 124 -5.84 3.68 -5.57
N PHE A 125 -5.33 2.70 -6.32
CA PHE A 125 -6.09 1.49 -6.64
C PHE A 125 -6.40 0.64 -5.40
N ARG A 126 -5.51 0.58 -4.44
CA ARG A 126 -5.77 -0.10 -3.16
C ARG A 126 -6.89 0.58 -2.38
N THR A 127 -6.86 1.91 -2.28
CA THR A 127 -7.91 2.69 -1.63
C THR A 127 -9.24 2.54 -2.38
N TYR A 128 -9.18 2.55 -3.71
CA TYR A 128 -10.34 2.36 -4.58
C TYR A 128 -10.98 0.98 -4.37
N GLY A 129 -10.19 -0.08 -4.36
CA GLY A 129 -10.68 -1.45 -4.15
C GLY A 129 -11.21 -1.70 -2.73
N ALA A 130 -10.43 -1.32 -1.71
CA ALA A 130 -10.75 -1.64 -0.32
C ALA A 130 -11.81 -0.72 0.30
N SER A 131 -11.82 0.58 -0.07
CA SER A 131 -12.68 1.58 0.60
C SER A 131 -14.02 1.80 -0.08
N LEU A 132 -14.17 1.37 -1.34
CA LEU A 132 -15.36 1.62 -2.16
C LEU A 132 -16.09 0.33 -2.55
N ASP A 133 -15.69 -0.81 -1.97
CA ASP A 133 -16.33 -2.13 -2.22
C ASP A 133 -16.43 -2.47 -3.72
N PHE A 134 -15.33 -2.16 -4.45
CA PHE A 134 -15.27 -2.25 -5.91
C PHE A 134 -15.26 -3.68 -6.45
N GLU A 135 -15.09 -4.68 -5.58
CA GLU A 135 -14.88 -6.08 -5.99
C GLU A 135 -16.09 -6.72 -6.71
N ALA A 136 -17.28 -6.14 -6.57
CA ALA A 136 -18.45 -6.66 -7.27
C ALA A 136 -19.40 -5.54 -7.71
N SER A 137 -19.49 -5.31 -9.01
CA SER A 137 -20.57 -4.49 -9.58
C SER A 137 -21.83 -5.33 -9.68
N TYR A 138 -22.82 -5.07 -8.83
CA TYR A 138 -24.16 -5.65 -8.92
C TYR A 138 -25.04 -4.94 -9.96
N MET A 139 -24.49 -4.03 -10.74
CA MET A 139 -25.18 -3.22 -11.72
C MET A 139 -25.51 -4.05 -12.97
N ARG A 140 -26.77 -4.12 -13.33
CA ARG A 140 -27.25 -4.99 -14.41
C ARG A 140 -27.20 -4.36 -15.80
N THR A 141 -27.12 -3.03 -15.90
CA THR A 141 -27.11 -2.32 -17.19
C THR A 141 -25.80 -1.56 -17.37
N GLN A 142 -25.39 -1.37 -18.62
CA GLN A 142 -24.16 -0.62 -18.95
C GLN A 142 -24.24 0.81 -18.40
N ALA A 143 -25.36 1.50 -18.55
CA ALA A 143 -25.52 2.87 -18.07
C ALA A 143 -25.34 2.99 -16.54
N THR A 144 -25.87 2.03 -15.78
CA THR A 144 -25.70 2.00 -14.32
C THR A 144 -24.26 1.64 -13.92
N GLN A 145 -23.58 0.78 -14.70
CA GLN A 145 -22.16 0.49 -14.49
C GLN A 145 -21.28 1.71 -14.74
N GLU A 146 -21.53 2.45 -15.83
CA GLU A 146 -20.80 3.67 -16.15
C GLU A 146 -21.00 4.77 -15.08
N ALA A 147 -22.24 4.98 -14.65
CA ALA A 147 -22.55 5.90 -13.57
C ALA A 147 -21.88 5.51 -12.24
N TRP A 148 -21.89 4.24 -11.90
CA TRP A 148 -21.24 3.71 -10.70
C TRP A 148 -19.70 3.87 -10.77
N LEU A 149 -19.09 3.55 -11.91
CA LEU A 149 -17.66 3.77 -12.15
C LEU A 149 -17.29 5.24 -12.01
N PHE A 150 -18.10 6.14 -12.58
CA PHE A 150 -17.87 7.57 -12.49
C PHE A 150 -17.95 8.09 -11.05
N LEU A 151 -18.98 7.70 -10.29
CA LEU A 151 -19.13 8.09 -8.89
C LEU A 151 -17.98 7.56 -8.02
N ASN A 152 -17.58 6.31 -8.24
CA ASN A 152 -16.44 5.73 -7.54
C ASN A 152 -15.13 6.44 -7.89
N HIS A 153 -14.95 6.83 -9.14
CA HIS A 153 -13.79 7.61 -9.56
C HIS A 153 -13.74 8.97 -8.85
N LEU A 154 -14.85 9.70 -8.81
CA LEU A 154 -14.94 10.97 -8.07
C LEU A 154 -14.66 10.77 -6.57
N SER A 155 -15.26 9.75 -5.95
CA SER A 155 -15.04 9.43 -4.54
C SER A 155 -13.57 9.11 -4.25
N SER A 156 -12.91 8.39 -5.17
CA SER A 156 -11.48 8.08 -5.05
C SER A 156 -10.61 9.34 -5.17
N MET A 157 -10.93 10.23 -6.10
CA MET A 157 -10.21 11.51 -6.23
C MET A 157 -10.35 12.36 -4.96
N MET A 158 -11.56 12.46 -4.41
CA MET A 158 -11.80 13.16 -3.13
C MET A 158 -11.02 12.51 -1.98
N GLY A 159 -11.05 11.17 -1.89
CA GLY A 159 -10.32 10.41 -0.88
C GLY A 159 -8.81 10.64 -0.97
N MET A 160 -8.24 10.64 -2.18
CA MET A 160 -6.81 10.90 -2.38
C MET A 160 -6.43 12.34 -2.04
N ASN A 161 -7.26 13.32 -2.35
CA ASN A 161 -7.03 14.70 -1.91
C ASN A 161 -7.02 14.79 -0.39
N CYS A 162 -8.00 14.19 0.29
CA CYS A 162 -8.01 14.13 1.76
C CYS A 162 -6.74 13.46 2.32
N ILE A 163 -6.28 12.34 1.75
CA ILE A 163 -5.04 11.66 2.18
C ILE A 163 -3.83 12.58 1.98
N THR A 164 -3.77 13.27 0.86
CA THR A 164 -2.66 14.20 0.55
C THR A 164 -2.65 15.38 1.53
N ASP A 165 -3.81 15.95 1.82
CA ASP A 165 -3.96 17.04 2.79
C ASP A 165 -3.59 16.57 4.21
N ILE A 166 -4.05 15.38 4.62
CA ILE A 166 -3.67 14.76 5.88
C ILE A 166 -2.15 14.55 5.96
N ALA A 167 -1.54 14.04 4.90
CA ALA A 167 -0.09 13.81 4.85
C ALA A 167 0.70 15.13 4.94
N ALA A 168 0.20 16.20 4.31
CA ALA A 168 0.81 17.52 4.40
C ALA A 168 0.69 18.16 5.79
N MET A 169 -0.37 17.83 6.54
CA MET A 169 -0.64 18.37 7.88
C MET A 169 0.01 17.56 8.99
N ASN A 170 0.45 16.32 8.74
CA ASN A 170 0.98 15.41 9.75
C ASN A 170 2.49 15.32 9.68
N GLU A 171 3.14 15.93 10.64
CA GLU A 171 4.57 15.69 10.89
C GLU A 171 4.83 14.34 11.59
N ASP A 172 3.84 13.76 12.32
CA ASP A 172 4.10 12.68 13.28
C ASP A 172 3.14 11.47 13.29
N LYS A 173 2.07 11.42 12.51
CA LYS A 173 1.12 10.29 12.56
C LYS A 173 0.51 9.97 11.19
N ASN A 174 0.71 8.75 10.72
CA ASN A 174 0.01 8.19 9.58
C ASN A 174 -1.47 7.99 9.92
N ILE A 175 -2.32 8.97 9.62
CA ILE A 175 -3.77 8.83 9.68
C ILE A 175 -4.21 8.26 8.33
N SER A 176 -4.89 7.12 8.34
CA SER A 176 -5.48 6.54 7.15
C SER A 176 -6.82 7.23 6.81
N LEU A 177 -7.27 7.07 5.56
CA LEU A 177 -8.60 7.54 5.15
C LEU A 177 -9.71 6.90 6.00
N GLU A 178 -9.53 5.65 6.39
CA GLU A 178 -10.48 4.92 7.23
C GLU A 178 -10.52 5.51 8.66
N ASP A 179 -9.36 5.85 9.23
CA ASP A 179 -9.29 6.53 10.53
C ASP A 179 -9.99 7.90 10.48
N LEU A 180 -9.83 8.63 9.35
CA LEU A 180 -10.52 9.89 9.13
C LEU A 180 -12.04 9.69 9.09
N LYS A 181 -12.55 8.74 8.29
CA LYS A 181 -13.98 8.41 8.22
C LYS A 181 -14.54 8.03 9.59
N GLN A 182 -13.87 7.14 10.32
CA GLN A 182 -14.29 6.74 11.66
C GLN A 182 -14.27 7.91 12.66
N THR A 183 -13.35 8.86 12.48
CA THR A 183 -13.27 10.02 13.34
C THR A 183 -14.38 11.02 13.02
N LEU A 184 -14.65 11.28 11.75
CA LEU A 184 -15.75 12.14 11.30
C LEU A 184 -17.12 11.53 11.63
N GLY A 185 -17.25 10.21 11.52
CA GLY A 185 -18.48 9.48 11.89
C GLY A 185 -18.86 9.58 13.39
N LYS A 186 -17.96 10.08 14.25
CA LYS A 186 -18.26 10.36 15.67
C LYS A 186 -18.91 11.75 15.89
N ILE A 187 -18.99 12.57 14.86
CA ILE A 187 -19.69 13.87 14.90
C ILE A 187 -21.18 13.57 14.75
N MET A 188 -21.95 13.91 15.75
CA MET A 188 -23.39 13.67 15.78
C MET A 188 -24.12 14.99 15.81
N ALA A 189 -25.14 15.11 14.96
CA ALA A 189 -26.10 16.21 15.01
C ALA A 189 -27.50 15.65 15.22
N THR A 190 -28.30 16.30 16.06
CA THR A 190 -29.67 15.90 16.37
C THR A 190 -30.59 17.09 16.17
N ARG A 191 -31.75 16.86 15.58
CA ARG A 191 -32.75 17.92 15.43
C ARG A 191 -33.69 17.91 16.63
N VAL A 192 -33.70 19.00 17.39
CA VAL A 192 -34.55 19.19 18.57
C VAL A 192 -35.41 20.39 18.38
N GLN A 193 -36.74 20.26 18.43
CA GLN A 193 -37.71 21.33 18.24
C GLN A 193 -37.53 22.17 16.95
N GLY A 194 -36.99 21.52 15.90
CA GLY A 194 -36.77 22.17 14.59
C GLY A 194 -35.35 22.71 14.41
N GLU A 195 -34.56 22.82 15.45
CA GLU A 195 -33.19 23.34 15.41
C GLU A 195 -32.17 22.21 15.45
N TRP A 196 -31.05 22.32 14.70
CA TRP A 196 -29.96 21.40 14.73
C TRP A 196 -29.03 21.69 15.91
N LEU A 197 -28.79 20.67 16.72
CA LEU A 197 -27.80 20.66 17.80
C LEU A 197 -26.67 19.72 17.46
N VAL A 198 -25.45 20.24 17.44
CA VAL A 198 -24.23 19.42 17.27
C VAL A 198 -23.77 18.96 18.65
N ALA A 199 -23.62 17.65 18.81
CA ALA A 199 -23.09 17.08 20.04
C ALA A 199 -21.64 17.53 20.29
N PRO A 200 -21.23 17.74 21.55
CA PRO A 200 -19.84 18.08 21.86
C PRO A 200 -18.87 17.01 21.33
N VAL A 201 -17.94 17.43 20.48
CA VAL A 201 -16.93 16.54 19.92
C VAL A 201 -15.77 16.32 20.90
N LYS A 202 -15.18 15.12 20.90
CA LYS A 202 -14.01 14.84 21.71
C LYS A 202 -12.84 15.75 21.28
N ARG A 203 -11.98 16.12 22.23
CA ARG A 203 -10.83 17.01 21.99
C ARG A 203 -9.91 16.56 20.84
N SER A 204 -9.76 15.24 20.64
CA SER A 204 -8.97 14.67 19.53
C SER A 204 -9.63 14.92 18.16
N VAL A 205 -10.96 14.85 18.10
CA VAL A 205 -11.76 15.13 16.91
C VAL A 205 -11.72 16.63 16.62
N ALA A 206 -11.94 17.48 17.64
CA ALA A 206 -11.85 18.93 17.48
C ALA A 206 -10.51 19.39 16.91
N LYS A 207 -9.39 18.86 17.42
CA LYS A 207 -8.05 19.16 16.88
C LYS A 207 -7.87 18.75 15.42
N LEU A 208 -8.51 17.67 14.99
CA LEU A 208 -8.47 17.25 13.60
C LEU A 208 -9.29 18.19 12.72
N LEU A 209 -10.48 18.56 13.18
CA LEU A 209 -11.36 19.50 12.49
C LEU A 209 -10.73 20.88 12.35
N ASP A 210 -10.08 21.39 13.41
CA ASP A 210 -9.34 22.64 13.39
C ASP A 210 -8.24 22.65 12.32
N LYS A 211 -7.56 21.50 12.10
CA LYS A 211 -6.54 21.37 11.06
C LYS A 211 -7.11 21.50 9.64
N PHE A 212 -8.35 21.08 9.43
CA PHE A 212 -9.06 21.19 8.16
C PHE A 212 -9.87 22.50 8.03
N ASP A 213 -9.71 23.42 8.97
CA ASP A 213 -10.54 24.64 9.06
C ASP A 213 -12.04 24.34 8.97
N PHE A 214 -12.44 23.19 9.55
CA PHE A 214 -13.81 22.70 9.52
C PHE A 214 -14.47 22.88 10.88
N ASN A 215 -15.50 23.71 10.94
CA ASN A 215 -16.31 23.91 12.14
C ASN A 215 -17.72 23.34 11.89
N PRO A 216 -18.12 22.22 12.50
CA PRO A 216 -19.46 21.68 12.37
C PRO A 216 -20.46 22.54 13.15
N SER A 217 -20.93 23.63 12.55
CA SER A 217 -21.96 24.48 13.12
C SER A 217 -23.37 24.05 12.67
N PRO A 218 -24.42 24.38 13.43
CA PRO A 218 -25.81 24.14 13.01
C PRO A 218 -26.14 24.75 11.63
N GLU A 219 -25.62 25.95 11.34
CA GLU A 219 -25.86 26.65 10.07
C GLU A 219 -25.20 25.90 8.90
N LEU A 220 -23.99 25.32 9.12
CA LEU A 220 -23.32 24.52 8.11
C LEU A 220 -24.12 23.24 7.81
N ILE A 221 -24.66 22.60 8.85
CA ILE A 221 -25.48 21.38 8.70
C ILE A 221 -26.76 21.70 7.93
N GLU A 222 -27.45 22.77 8.25
CA GLU A 222 -28.64 23.21 7.51
C GLU A 222 -28.32 23.47 6.05
N LYS A 223 -27.21 24.16 5.76
CA LYS A 223 -26.75 24.43 4.41
C LYS A 223 -26.47 23.13 3.64
N LEU A 224 -25.72 22.20 4.22
CA LEU A 224 -25.40 20.92 3.60
C LEU A 224 -26.64 20.06 3.33
N LEU A 225 -27.62 20.09 4.23
CA LEU A 225 -28.88 19.37 4.05
C LEU A 225 -29.78 20.04 3.00
N ALA A 226 -29.77 21.34 2.91
CA ALA A 226 -30.50 22.09 1.88
C ALA A 226 -29.92 21.87 0.47
N GLU A 227 -28.60 21.72 0.37
CA GLU A 227 -27.89 21.52 -0.90
C GLU A 227 -27.79 20.03 -1.31
N GLY A 228 -27.93 19.06 -0.38
CA GLY A 228 -27.54 17.67 -0.58
C GLY A 228 -28.63 16.60 -0.44
N MET A 229 -29.86 16.93 -0.05
CA MET A 229 -30.94 15.92 -0.01
C MET A 229 -31.93 16.09 -1.17
N PRO A 230 -32.02 15.12 -2.10
CA PRO A 230 -33.23 14.98 -2.91
C PRO A 230 -34.37 14.58 -1.96
N HIS A 231 -35.48 15.27 -2.07
CA HIS A 231 -36.76 14.96 -1.41
C HIS A 231 -37.29 13.59 -1.81
#